data_dd9627c9c60b58c3f33a22f0878b1b38
#
_entry.id   dd9627c9c60b58c3f33a22f0878b1b38
#
_cell.length_a   1.000
_cell.length_b   1.000
_cell.length_c   1.000
_cell.angle_alpha   90.00
_cell.angle_beta   90.00
_cell.angle_gamma   90.00
#
_symmetry.space_group_name_H-M   'P 1'
#
loop_
_entity.id
_entity.type
_entity.pdbx_description
1 polymer ?
#
loop_
_entity_poly.entity_id
_entity_poly.type
_entity_poly.pdbx_seq_one_letter_code
_entity_poly.pdbx_strand_id
1 'polypeptide(L)'
;QRWLKLFGGYENETEGCDFQKPDFLVSAKCCYYLKEKNCDDWGKEHNSVPYLGLMASEGGRRAKSLRMNGCNYFGASTIRSAPFAIFHRQDILTLALEMDDLWKNGLKEKYRAAGIKDGIITEDFQMPESLIPEIYGTIEKKPDGTLYTTKAQRTGCSMCGFGIHMEKRPHRFDLLYESNPKEWDYLMFHMCKDADGNDYGWAKVLDYIGVGWDPTTIGGNCKGQMSLEDFL
;
A
#
# COMPACT_ATOMS: atom_id res chain seq x y z
N GLN A 1 9.37 -13.48 8.59
CA GLN A 1 10.51 -14.36 8.31
C GLN A 1 10.29 -15.22 7.05
N ARG A 2 9.11 -15.84 6.85
CA ARG A 2 8.81 -16.72 5.70
C ARG A 2 8.99 -16.03 4.34
N TRP A 3 8.56 -14.77 4.20
CA TRP A 3 8.73 -14.03 2.96
C TRP A 3 10.19 -13.60 2.70
N LEU A 4 11.00 -13.39 3.76
CA LEU A 4 12.43 -13.14 3.60
C LEU A 4 13.16 -14.38 3.08
N LYS A 5 12.74 -15.57 3.50
CA LYS A 5 13.24 -16.84 2.94
C LYS A 5 12.90 -16.93 1.45
N LEU A 6 11.66 -16.60 1.07
CA LEU A 6 11.23 -16.63 -0.32
C LEU A 6 12.11 -15.75 -1.22
N PHE A 7 12.48 -14.54 -0.75
CA PHE A 7 13.37 -13.64 -1.47
C PHE A 7 14.86 -13.93 -1.28
N GLY A 8 15.23 -15.04 -0.66
CA GLY A 8 16.61 -15.49 -0.48
C GLY A 8 17.45 -14.62 0.49
N GLY A 9 16.85 -13.67 1.17
CA GLY A 9 17.54 -12.67 2.00
C GLY A 9 17.72 -13.03 3.48
N TYR A 10 17.42 -14.27 3.90
CA TYR A 10 17.43 -14.65 5.31
C TYR A 10 18.20 -15.95 5.55
N GLU A 11 19.29 -15.84 6.30
CA GLU A 11 20.02 -16.96 6.88
C GLU A 11 19.59 -17.13 8.35
N ASN A 12 19.26 -18.34 8.75
CA ASN A 12 18.93 -18.69 10.12
C ASN A 12 19.78 -19.89 10.52
N GLU A 13 20.61 -19.74 11.56
CA GLU A 13 21.52 -20.77 12.06
C GLU A 13 20.79 -22.04 12.52
N THR A 14 19.52 -21.91 12.96
CA THR A 14 18.73 -23.05 13.47
C THR A 14 17.94 -23.80 12.39
N GLU A 15 17.56 -23.13 11.30
CA GLU A 15 16.72 -23.72 10.24
C GLU A 15 17.50 -24.09 8.99
N GLY A 16 18.77 -23.69 8.92
CA GLY A 16 19.58 -23.84 7.71
C GLY A 16 19.10 -22.93 6.57
N CYS A 17 19.79 -22.96 5.45
CA CYS A 17 19.39 -22.29 4.22
C CYS A 17 19.36 -23.33 3.09
N ASP A 18 18.16 -23.79 2.73
CA ASP A 18 17.95 -24.68 1.59
C ASP A 18 17.86 -23.90 0.27
N PHE A 19 17.96 -22.57 0.34
CA PHE A 19 17.84 -21.69 -0.82
C PHE A 19 19.22 -21.32 -1.35
N GLN A 20 19.35 -21.39 -2.66
CA GLN A 20 20.49 -20.81 -3.35
C GLN A 20 20.51 -19.30 -3.09
N LYS A 21 21.61 -18.79 -2.54
CA LYS A 21 21.74 -17.36 -2.22
C LYS A 21 21.68 -16.55 -3.51
N PRO A 22 20.73 -15.59 -3.64
CA PRO A 22 20.66 -14.75 -4.83
C PRO A 22 21.84 -13.78 -4.90
N ASP A 23 22.16 -13.34 -6.10
CA ASP A 23 23.17 -12.33 -6.38
C ASP A 23 22.63 -10.88 -6.27
N PHE A 24 21.48 -10.71 -5.64
CA PHE A 24 20.82 -9.42 -5.40
C PHE A 24 20.41 -9.28 -3.93
N LEU A 25 20.13 -8.04 -3.53
CA LEU A 25 19.65 -7.72 -2.18
C LEU A 25 18.21 -7.21 -2.23
N VAL A 26 17.38 -7.69 -1.30
CA VAL A 26 16.03 -7.20 -1.04
C VAL A 26 15.93 -6.69 0.38
N SER A 27 15.35 -5.51 0.57
CA SER A 27 15.20 -4.88 1.88
C SER A 27 13.74 -4.60 2.22
N ALA A 28 13.37 -4.89 3.47
CA ALA A 28 12.07 -4.50 4.04
C ALA A 28 12.05 -3.04 4.55
N LYS A 29 13.17 -2.32 4.46
CA LYS A 29 13.31 -0.97 5.01
C LYS A 29 12.72 0.13 4.14
N CYS A 30 12.23 -0.17 2.93
CA CYS A 30 11.60 0.82 2.06
C CYS A 30 10.44 1.57 2.74
N CYS A 31 9.58 0.88 3.49
CA CYS A 31 8.50 1.53 4.24
C CYS A 31 9.04 2.54 5.28
N TYR A 32 10.12 2.19 5.96
CA TYR A 32 10.75 3.09 6.90
C TYR A 32 11.27 4.36 6.22
N TYR A 33 12.10 4.22 5.18
CA TYR A 33 12.71 5.37 4.50
C TYR A 33 11.72 6.21 3.70
N LEU A 34 10.74 5.59 3.04
CA LEU A 34 9.81 6.30 2.16
C LEU A 34 8.61 6.90 2.89
N LYS A 35 8.25 6.36 4.07
CA LYS A 35 7.04 6.77 4.79
C LYS A 35 7.32 7.16 6.24
N GLU A 36 7.82 6.21 7.05
CA GLU A 36 7.89 6.37 8.49
C GLU A 36 8.85 7.49 8.87
N LYS A 37 10.09 7.43 8.36
CA LYS A 37 11.14 8.43 8.64
C LYS A 37 10.72 9.85 8.24
N ASN A 38 10.17 10.02 7.06
CA ASN A 38 9.76 11.33 6.55
C ASN A 38 8.64 11.93 7.40
N CYS A 39 7.67 11.11 7.84
CA CYS A 39 6.61 11.55 8.75
C CYS A 39 7.16 11.91 10.14
N ASP A 40 8.07 11.09 10.65
CA ASP A 40 8.70 11.33 11.96
C ASP A 40 9.56 12.60 11.95
N ASP A 41 10.36 12.83 10.91
CA ASP A 41 11.20 14.01 10.75
C ASP A 41 10.32 15.28 10.63
N TRP A 42 9.30 15.25 9.78
CA TRP A 42 8.35 16.35 9.65
C TRP A 42 7.61 16.65 10.96
N GLY A 43 7.16 15.61 11.65
CA GLY A 43 6.46 15.73 12.94
C GLY A 43 7.33 16.40 14.01
N LYS A 44 8.61 16.07 14.06
CA LYS A 44 9.59 16.70 14.99
C LYS A 44 9.84 18.16 14.63
N GLU A 45 10.05 18.46 13.35
CA GLU A 45 10.31 19.82 12.86
C GLU A 45 9.13 20.75 13.15
N HIS A 46 7.88 20.25 12.98
CA HIS A 46 6.67 21.04 13.15
C HIS A 46 5.96 20.86 14.49
N ASN A 47 6.58 20.15 15.44
CA ASN A 47 6.00 19.79 16.74
C ASN A 47 4.57 19.23 16.62
N SER A 48 4.38 18.31 15.68
CA SER A 48 3.08 17.76 15.30
C SER A 48 2.92 16.32 15.76
N VAL A 49 1.69 15.93 16.07
CA VAL A 49 1.34 14.54 16.42
C VAL A 49 0.58 13.92 15.25
N PRO A 50 1.07 12.80 14.67
CA PRO A 50 0.41 12.19 13.54
C PRO A 50 -0.87 11.44 13.94
N TYR A 51 -1.94 11.64 13.16
CA TYR A 51 -3.08 10.77 13.13
C TYR A 51 -2.88 9.69 12.06
N LEU A 52 -2.88 8.43 12.47
CA LEU A 52 -2.63 7.28 11.60
C LEU A 52 -3.95 6.59 11.23
N GLY A 53 -4.17 6.38 9.94
CA GLY A 53 -5.31 5.61 9.41
C GLY A 53 -5.16 4.09 9.62
N LEU A 54 -4.77 3.65 10.83
CA LEU A 54 -4.57 2.24 11.13
C LEU A 54 -5.85 1.61 11.69
N MET A 55 -6.19 0.44 11.17
CA MET A 55 -7.30 -0.39 11.67
C MET A 55 -6.77 -1.74 12.16
N ALA A 56 -7.27 -2.21 13.32
CA ALA A 56 -6.92 -3.54 13.84
C ALA A 56 -7.44 -4.66 12.92
N SER A 57 -8.54 -4.42 12.23
CA SER A 57 -9.13 -5.34 11.24
C SER A 57 -8.26 -5.67 10.05
N GLU A 58 -7.22 -4.85 9.76
CA GLU A 58 -6.26 -5.14 8.70
C GLU A 58 -5.27 -6.27 9.05
N GLY A 59 -5.24 -6.70 10.32
CA GLY A 59 -4.42 -7.81 10.78
C GLY A 59 -2.91 -7.52 10.85
N GLY A 60 -2.11 -8.59 10.95
CA GLY A 60 -0.65 -8.54 10.90
C GLY A 60 0.01 -7.60 11.89
N ARG A 61 1.02 -6.84 11.42
CA ARG A 61 1.79 -5.88 12.22
C ARG A 61 0.92 -4.75 12.77
N ARG A 62 -0.13 -4.32 12.02
CA ARG A 62 -1.04 -3.24 12.43
C ARG A 62 -1.87 -3.65 13.63
N ALA A 63 -2.52 -4.80 13.56
CA ALA A 63 -3.30 -5.35 14.68
C ALA A 63 -2.42 -5.59 15.92
N LYS A 64 -1.20 -6.11 15.73
CA LYS A 64 -0.23 -6.31 16.84
C LYS A 64 0.12 -4.97 17.49
N SER A 65 0.46 -3.96 16.70
CA SER A 65 0.82 -2.63 17.21
C SER A 65 -0.33 -2.00 18.02
N LEU A 66 -1.56 -2.06 17.50
CA LEU A 66 -2.73 -1.50 18.18
C LEU A 66 -3.09 -2.25 19.47
N ARG A 67 -2.92 -3.60 19.51
CA ARG A 67 -3.12 -4.39 20.73
C ARG A 67 -2.09 -4.07 21.81
N MET A 68 -0.85 -3.83 21.43
CA MET A 68 0.24 -3.56 22.38
C MET A 68 0.23 -2.12 22.89
N ASN A 69 -0.13 -1.16 22.06
CA ASN A 69 0.05 0.27 22.32
C ASN A 69 -1.26 1.05 22.44
N GLY A 70 -2.39 0.41 22.13
CA GLY A 70 -3.71 1.08 22.10
C GLY A 70 -3.87 2.03 20.91
N CYS A 71 -4.99 2.76 20.91
CA CYS A 71 -5.33 3.75 19.88
C CYS A 71 -4.45 5.02 19.99
N ASN A 72 -4.06 5.38 21.22
CA ASN A 72 -3.18 6.52 21.49
C ASN A 72 -1.90 6.01 22.15
N TYR A 73 -0.77 6.33 21.55
CA TYR A 73 0.54 5.93 22.03
C TYR A 73 1.35 7.16 22.44
N PHE A 74 1.81 7.17 23.70
CA PHE A 74 2.59 8.23 24.31
C PHE A 74 3.99 7.69 24.69
N GLY A 75 4.80 7.37 23.69
CA GLY A 75 6.16 6.90 23.90
C GLY A 75 7.15 8.05 24.05
N ALA A 76 8.32 7.76 24.64
CA ALA A 76 9.36 8.76 24.88
C ALA A 76 9.90 9.39 23.56
N SER A 77 9.89 8.64 22.47
CA SER A 77 10.41 9.08 21.16
C SER A 77 9.33 9.41 20.14
N THR A 78 8.09 9.00 20.38
CA THR A 78 7.01 9.13 19.39
C THR A 78 5.65 9.19 20.09
N ILE A 79 4.86 10.18 19.73
CA ILE A 79 3.44 10.26 20.11
C ILE A 79 2.63 10.06 18.84
N ARG A 80 1.55 9.28 18.90
CA ARG A 80 0.68 9.05 17.74
C ARG A 80 -0.73 8.66 18.17
N SER A 81 -1.71 8.95 17.32
CA SER A 81 -3.09 8.52 17.49
C SER A 81 -3.56 7.73 16.27
N ALA A 82 -4.36 6.69 16.50
CA ALA A 82 -5.01 5.90 15.47
C ALA A 82 -6.53 5.91 15.70
N PRO A 83 -7.24 6.98 15.31
CA PRO A 83 -8.67 7.16 15.59
C PRO A 83 -9.56 6.07 14.97
N PHE A 84 -9.09 5.43 13.88
CA PHE A 84 -9.81 4.35 13.19
C PHE A 84 -9.45 2.95 13.70
N ALA A 85 -8.73 2.82 14.81
CA ALA A 85 -8.21 1.54 15.29
C ALA A 85 -9.27 0.43 15.45
N ILE A 86 -10.48 0.77 15.86
CA ILE A 86 -11.59 -0.16 16.09
C ILE A 86 -12.48 -0.40 14.87
N PHE A 87 -12.30 0.39 13.80
CA PHE A 87 -13.14 0.29 12.61
C PHE A 87 -12.79 -0.92 11.74
N HIS A 88 -13.80 -1.42 11.04
CA HIS A 88 -13.65 -2.35 9.93
C HIS A 88 -13.71 -1.61 8.59
N ARG A 89 -13.25 -2.26 7.53
CA ARG A 89 -13.32 -1.68 6.19
C ARG A 89 -14.75 -1.29 5.79
N GLN A 90 -15.75 -2.08 6.20
CA GLN A 90 -17.16 -1.81 5.90
C GLN A 90 -17.63 -0.51 6.55
N ASP A 91 -17.19 -0.24 7.77
CA ASP A 91 -17.53 0.99 8.51
C ASP A 91 -16.96 2.21 7.77
N ILE A 92 -15.72 2.11 7.29
CA ILE A 92 -15.08 3.20 6.53
C ILE A 92 -15.78 3.42 5.19
N LEU A 93 -16.17 2.36 4.47
CA LEU A 93 -16.89 2.50 3.21
C LEU A 93 -18.29 3.08 3.41
N THR A 94 -18.98 2.70 4.48
CA THR A 94 -20.27 3.27 4.86
C THR A 94 -20.13 4.76 5.19
N LEU A 95 -19.16 5.10 6.04
CA LEU A 95 -18.88 6.50 6.40
C LEU A 95 -18.52 7.33 5.14
N ALA A 96 -17.73 6.78 4.23
CA ALA A 96 -17.36 7.47 2.98
C ALA A 96 -18.60 7.76 2.11
N LEU A 97 -19.54 6.83 2.00
CA LEU A 97 -20.81 7.04 1.27
C LEU A 97 -21.67 8.13 1.94
N GLU A 98 -21.84 8.05 3.25
CA GLU A 98 -22.62 9.04 4.00
C GLU A 98 -22.02 10.43 3.90
N MET A 99 -20.70 10.54 4.02
CA MET A 99 -20.01 11.82 3.89
C MET A 99 -20.05 12.37 2.46
N ASP A 100 -19.95 11.52 1.46
CA ASP A 100 -20.05 11.92 0.05
C ASP A 100 -21.48 12.38 -0.31
N ASP A 101 -22.50 11.75 0.25
CA ASP A 101 -23.89 12.17 0.13
C ASP A 101 -24.09 13.55 0.77
N LEU A 102 -23.64 13.74 1.99
CA LEU A 102 -23.67 15.06 2.66
C LEU A 102 -22.91 16.11 1.87
N TRP A 103 -21.77 15.75 1.29
CA TRP A 103 -20.95 16.63 0.47
C TRP A 103 -21.74 17.15 -0.74
N LYS A 104 -22.36 16.27 -1.48
CA LYS A 104 -23.18 16.59 -2.65
C LYS A 104 -24.46 17.37 -2.28
N ASN A 105 -24.98 17.14 -1.08
CA ASN A 105 -26.21 17.78 -0.57
C ASN A 105 -25.97 19.08 0.23
N GLY A 106 -24.92 19.82 -0.10
CA GLY A 106 -24.70 21.18 0.38
C GLY A 106 -23.54 21.36 1.35
N LEU A 107 -22.88 20.28 1.81
CA LEU A 107 -21.69 20.39 2.65
C LEU A 107 -20.52 20.99 1.86
N LYS A 108 -20.39 20.64 0.57
CA LYS A 108 -19.41 21.18 -0.36
C LYS A 108 -19.42 22.72 -0.38
N GLU A 109 -20.59 23.33 -0.53
CA GLU A 109 -20.73 24.78 -0.60
C GLU A 109 -20.42 25.45 0.75
N LYS A 110 -20.78 24.83 1.86
CA LYS A 110 -20.44 25.32 3.20
C LYS A 110 -18.92 25.33 3.43
N TYR A 111 -18.23 24.26 3.07
CA TYR A 111 -16.77 24.17 3.19
C TYR A 111 -16.07 25.16 2.24
N ARG A 112 -16.57 25.32 1.02
CA ARG A 112 -16.06 26.30 0.07
C ARG A 112 -16.18 27.71 0.63
N ALA A 113 -17.34 28.10 1.11
CA ALA A 113 -17.58 29.42 1.69
C ALA A 113 -16.69 29.68 2.92
N ALA A 114 -16.57 28.69 3.81
CA ALA A 114 -15.72 28.81 4.98
C ALA A 114 -14.23 28.93 4.58
N GLY A 115 -13.76 28.11 3.65
CA GLY A 115 -12.37 28.12 3.18
C GLY A 115 -11.97 29.44 2.52
N ILE A 116 -12.87 30.05 1.74
CA ILE A 116 -12.66 31.40 1.16
C ILE A 116 -12.59 32.44 2.27
N LYS A 117 -13.57 32.44 3.18
CA LYS A 117 -13.62 33.35 4.31
C LYS A 117 -12.35 33.31 5.17
N ASP A 118 -11.83 32.14 5.41
CA ASP A 118 -10.65 31.91 6.25
C ASP A 118 -9.32 32.03 5.47
N GLY A 119 -9.39 32.36 4.17
CA GLY A 119 -8.20 32.52 3.31
C GLY A 119 -7.43 31.24 3.03
N ILE A 120 -8.06 30.07 3.23
CA ILE A 120 -7.45 28.74 3.00
C ILE A 120 -7.48 28.39 1.52
N ILE A 121 -8.54 28.78 0.81
CA ILE A 121 -8.70 28.57 -0.63
C ILE A 121 -9.09 29.89 -1.31
N THR A 122 -8.81 30.00 -2.60
CA THR A 122 -9.19 31.13 -3.44
C THR A 122 -10.57 30.91 -4.08
N GLU A 123 -11.18 31.95 -4.62
CA GLU A 123 -12.51 31.88 -5.26
C GLU A 123 -12.53 30.97 -6.49
N ASP A 124 -11.42 30.83 -7.20
CA ASP A 124 -11.24 29.99 -8.38
C ASP A 124 -10.89 28.53 -8.05
N PHE A 125 -10.66 28.21 -6.76
CA PHE A 125 -10.38 26.84 -6.35
C PHE A 125 -11.58 25.92 -6.64
N GLN A 126 -11.31 24.84 -7.38
CA GLN A 126 -12.32 23.84 -7.73
C GLN A 126 -12.40 22.80 -6.63
N MET A 127 -13.51 22.79 -5.90
CA MET A 127 -13.80 21.72 -4.92
C MET A 127 -14.07 20.39 -5.66
N PRO A 128 -13.63 19.26 -5.12
CA PRO A 128 -13.90 17.96 -5.75
C PRO A 128 -15.41 17.67 -5.81
N GLU A 129 -15.85 17.01 -6.86
CA GLU A 129 -17.27 16.62 -7.00
C GLU A 129 -17.66 15.50 -6.02
N SER A 130 -16.71 14.68 -5.60
CA SER A 130 -16.88 13.59 -4.64
C SER A 130 -15.75 13.59 -3.64
N LEU A 131 -16.03 13.20 -2.40
CA LEU A 131 -15.02 12.94 -1.36
C LEU A 131 -14.34 11.59 -1.55
N ILE A 132 -14.89 10.72 -2.40
CA ILE A 132 -14.30 9.42 -2.73
C ILE A 132 -13.24 9.65 -3.83
N PRO A 133 -11.95 9.40 -3.57
CA PRO A 133 -10.92 9.63 -4.57
C PRO A 133 -11.14 8.74 -5.80
N GLU A 134 -10.95 9.29 -6.99
CA GLU A 134 -11.20 8.64 -8.27
C GLU A 134 -10.48 7.30 -8.44
N ILE A 135 -9.32 7.13 -7.79
CA ILE A 135 -8.56 5.88 -7.80
C ILE A 135 -9.35 4.69 -7.23
N TYR A 136 -10.33 4.95 -6.33
CA TYR A 136 -11.21 3.90 -5.79
C TYR A 136 -12.43 3.64 -6.67
N GLY A 137 -12.73 4.52 -7.62
CA GLY A 137 -13.95 4.47 -8.41
C GLY A 137 -15.18 4.82 -7.59
N THR A 138 -16.25 4.06 -7.75
CA THR A 138 -17.46 4.15 -6.93
C THR A 138 -17.46 3.09 -5.83
N ILE A 139 -18.22 3.35 -4.77
CA ILE A 139 -18.50 2.34 -3.74
C ILE A 139 -19.84 1.71 -4.08
N GLU A 140 -19.85 0.41 -4.29
CA GLU A 140 -21.04 -0.36 -4.66
C GLU A 140 -21.33 -1.46 -3.64
N LYS A 141 -22.55 -1.98 -3.68
CA LYS A 141 -23.03 -3.01 -2.76
C LYS A 141 -23.21 -4.33 -3.50
N LYS A 142 -22.61 -5.39 -3.00
CA LYS A 142 -22.83 -6.76 -3.47
C LYS A 142 -24.20 -7.29 -3.05
N PRO A 143 -24.69 -8.39 -3.65
CA PRO A 143 -25.95 -9.01 -3.27
C PRO A 143 -26.01 -9.43 -1.78
N ASP A 144 -24.88 -9.76 -1.17
CA ASP A 144 -24.77 -10.11 0.25
C ASP A 144 -24.75 -8.89 1.19
N GLY A 145 -24.84 -7.68 0.62
CA GLY A 145 -24.81 -6.43 1.37
C GLY A 145 -23.42 -5.83 1.61
N THR A 146 -22.37 -6.53 1.23
CA THR A 146 -20.98 -6.07 1.42
C THR A 146 -20.64 -4.92 0.46
N LEU A 147 -20.09 -3.83 1.00
CA LEU A 147 -19.60 -2.70 0.21
C LEU A 147 -18.21 -3.00 -0.36
N TYR A 148 -17.97 -2.54 -1.58
CA TYR A 148 -16.68 -2.64 -2.24
C TYR A 148 -16.41 -1.42 -3.14
N THR A 149 -15.16 -1.18 -3.45
CA THR A 149 -14.73 -0.15 -4.41
C THR A 149 -14.58 -0.75 -5.79
N THR A 150 -15.08 -0.08 -6.83
CA THR A 150 -15.12 -0.62 -8.21
C THR A 150 -13.75 -0.64 -8.91
N LYS A 151 -12.81 0.21 -8.46
CA LYS A 151 -11.42 0.24 -8.94
C LYS A 151 -10.48 -0.31 -7.85
N ALA A 152 -9.51 0.47 -7.39
CA ALA A 152 -8.53 0.00 -6.41
C ALA A 152 -9.19 -0.39 -5.08
N GLN A 153 -8.85 -1.57 -4.57
CA GLN A 153 -9.31 -2.01 -3.24
C GLN A 153 -8.49 -1.38 -2.12
N ARG A 154 -7.25 -1.05 -2.38
CA ARG A 154 -6.36 -0.28 -1.52
C ARG A 154 -5.27 0.34 -2.37
N THR A 155 -4.74 1.46 -1.91
CA THR A 155 -3.56 2.10 -2.50
C THR A 155 -2.30 1.59 -1.82
N GLY A 156 -1.24 1.44 -2.60
CA GLY A 156 0.08 1.04 -2.13
C GLY A 156 1.15 1.85 -2.85
N CYS A 157 2.42 1.59 -2.54
CA CYS A 157 3.50 2.13 -3.36
C CYS A 157 3.57 1.34 -4.68
N SER A 158 3.74 2.03 -5.81
CA SER A 158 3.91 1.42 -7.13
C SER A 158 5.04 0.39 -7.16
N MET A 159 6.14 0.69 -6.44
CA MET A 159 7.32 -0.16 -6.33
C MET A 159 7.20 -1.32 -5.32
N CYS A 160 6.06 -1.53 -4.70
CA CYS A 160 5.95 -2.49 -3.60
C CYS A 160 5.82 -3.93 -4.10
N GLY A 161 6.88 -4.72 -3.93
CA GLY A 161 6.85 -6.17 -4.19
C GLY A 161 6.34 -7.04 -3.02
N PHE A 162 5.97 -6.42 -1.88
CA PHE A 162 5.48 -7.20 -0.74
C PHE A 162 4.16 -7.91 -1.06
N GLY A 163 4.17 -9.23 -0.94
CA GLY A 163 3.00 -10.06 -1.19
C GLY A 163 2.70 -10.33 -2.67
N ILE A 164 3.54 -9.89 -3.60
CA ILE A 164 3.32 -10.06 -5.04
C ILE A 164 3.15 -11.53 -5.44
N HIS A 165 3.86 -12.45 -4.79
CA HIS A 165 3.78 -13.89 -5.01
C HIS A 165 2.41 -14.50 -4.61
N MET A 166 1.57 -13.76 -3.91
CA MET A 166 0.20 -14.15 -3.55
C MET A 166 -0.85 -13.54 -4.49
N GLU A 167 -0.46 -12.67 -5.39
CA GLU A 167 -1.37 -12.03 -6.32
C GLU A 167 -1.51 -12.87 -7.59
N LYS A 168 -2.75 -12.98 -8.07
CA LYS A 168 -3.04 -13.56 -9.40
C LYS A 168 -2.79 -12.52 -10.47
N ARG A 169 -2.38 -12.96 -11.66
CA ARG A 169 -2.26 -12.08 -12.82
C ARG A 169 -3.64 -11.76 -13.44
N PRO A 170 -3.86 -10.51 -13.86
CA PRO A 170 -2.93 -9.38 -13.81
C PRO A 170 -2.72 -8.88 -12.38
N HIS A 171 -1.46 -8.81 -11.94
CA HIS A 171 -1.09 -8.28 -10.63
C HIS A 171 -0.69 -6.79 -10.72
N ARG A 172 -0.31 -6.18 -9.58
CA ARG A 172 -0.02 -4.74 -9.51
C ARG A 172 1.03 -4.23 -10.50
N PHE A 173 2.02 -5.04 -10.87
CA PHE A 173 3.02 -4.63 -11.85
C PHE A 173 2.51 -4.71 -13.29
N ASP A 174 1.57 -5.64 -13.59
CA ASP A 174 0.88 -5.65 -14.87
C ASP A 174 0.03 -4.38 -15.04
N LEU A 175 -0.72 -4.00 -13.98
CA LEU A 175 -1.52 -2.76 -13.98
C LEU A 175 -0.65 -1.50 -14.06
N LEU A 176 0.54 -1.53 -13.46
CA LEU A 176 1.50 -0.44 -13.57
C LEU A 176 2.02 -0.29 -15.02
N TYR A 177 2.29 -1.39 -15.70
CA TYR A 177 2.68 -1.38 -17.11
C TYR A 177 1.63 -0.67 -17.98
N GLU A 178 0.35 -0.95 -17.76
CA GLU A 178 -0.74 -0.32 -18.49
C GLU A 178 -0.90 1.18 -18.16
N SER A 179 -0.74 1.55 -16.89
CA SER A 179 -0.99 2.92 -16.41
C SER A 179 0.23 3.85 -16.54
N ASN A 180 1.44 3.34 -16.32
CA ASN A 180 2.69 4.10 -16.37
C ASN A 180 3.87 3.23 -16.83
N PRO A 181 3.98 2.94 -18.14
CA PRO A 181 5.01 2.05 -18.67
C PRO A 181 6.46 2.54 -18.41
N LYS A 182 6.69 3.84 -18.27
CA LYS A 182 8.02 4.39 -17.96
C LYS A 182 8.45 4.08 -16.53
N GLU A 183 7.54 4.23 -15.57
CA GLU A 183 7.79 3.87 -14.18
C GLU A 183 7.96 2.36 -14.04
N TRP A 184 7.16 1.59 -14.75
CA TRP A 184 7.26 0.14 -14.78
C TRP A 184 8.64 -0.31 -15.28
N ASP A 185 9.11 0.22 -16.41
CA ASP A 185 10.43 -0.10 -16.97
C ASP A 185 11.55 0.20 -15.98
N TYR A 186 11.53 1.39 -15.38
CA TYR A 186 12.50 1.76 -14.34
C TYR A 186 12.50 0.79 -13.15
N LEU A 187 11.32 0.47 -12.62
CA LEU A 187 11.19 -0.42 -11.46
C LEU A 187 11.56 -1.87 -11.76
N MET A 188 11.27 -2.32 -12.97
CA MET A 188 11.56 -3.69 -13.38
C MET A 188 13.03 -3.93 -13.69
N PHE A 189 13.75 -2.92 -14.21
CA PHE A 189 15.09 -3.14 -14.74
C PHE A 189 16.19 -2.20 -14.21
N HIS A 190 15.84 -1.03 -13.66
CA HIS A 190 16.83 0.03 -13.40
C HIS A 190 16.86 0.55 -11.96
N MET A 191 16.07 -0.05 -11.06
CA MET A 191 15.88 0.47 -9.69
C MET A 191 17.12 0.37 -8.81
N CYS A 192 17.97 -0.63 -9.04
CA CYS A 192 19.16 -0.93 -8.25
C CYS A 192 20.36 -1.25 -9.12
N LYS A 193 21.55 -1.29 -8.50
CA LYS A 193 22.78 -1.76 -9.13
C LYS A 193 23.32 -2.97 -8.38
N ASP A 194 23.83 -3.95 -9.13
CA ASP A 194 24.55 -5.10 -8.58
C ASP A 194 25.99 -4.74 -8.20
N ALA A 195 26.76 -5.73 -7.74
CA ALA A 195 28.16 -5.53 -7.33
C ALA A 195 29.08 -5.13 -8.49
N ASP A 196 28.72 -5.47 -9.72
CA ASP A 196 29.46 -5.16 -10.94
C ASP A 196 29.01 -3.84 -11.57
N GLY A 197 28.02 -3.17 -10.97
CA GLY A 197 27.49 -1.88 -11.43
C GLY A 197 26.39 -2.00 -12.49
N ASN A 198 25.92 -3.20 -12.83
CA ASN A 198 24.83 -3.41 -13.76
C ASN A 198 23.48 -3.09 -13.11
N ASP A 199 22.60 -2.51 -13.89
CA ASP A 199 21.24 -2.21 -13.44
C ASP A 199 20.43 -3.50 -13.26
N TYR A 200 19.61 -3.53 -12.21
CA TYR A 200 18.58 -4.54 -12.01
C TYR A 200 17.38 -3.97 -11.27
N GLY A 201 16.26 -4.67 -11.33
CA GLY A 201 15.03 -4.32 -10.65
C GLY A 201 14.20 -5.54 -10.28
N TRP A 202 12.90 -5.32 -10.20
CA TRP A 202 11.96 -6.37 -9.81
C TRP A 202 11.92 -7.57 -10.75
N ALA A 203 12.20 -7.42 -12.05
CA ALA A 203 12.23 -8.53 -13.00
C ALA A 203 13.16 -9.65 -12.50
N LYS A 204 14.39 -9.32 -12.13
CA LYS A 204 15.39 -10.27 -11.59
C LYS A 204 14.89 -10.96 -10.31
N VAL A 205 14.23 -10.21 -9.44
CA VAL A 205 13.69 -10.75 -8.18
C VAL A 205 12.50 -11.68 -8.44
N LEU A 206 11.60 -11.30 -9.34
CA LEU A 206 10.41 -12.08 -9.69
C LEU A 206 10.76 -13.37 -10.39
N ASP A 207 11.75 -13.34 -11.30
CA ASP A 207 12.31 -14.54 -11.93
C ASP A 207 12.85 -15.52 -10.87
N TYR A 208 13.60 -15.01 -9.89
CA TYR A 208 14.15 -15.82 -8.81
C TYR A 208 13.07 -16.51 -7.96
N ILE A 209 11.97 -15.81 -7.66
CA ILE A 209 10.86 -16.36 -6.85
C ILE A 209 9.80 -17.08 -7.70
N GLY A 210 9.98 -17.18 -9.02
CA GLY A 210 9.06 -17.86 -9.92
C GLY A 210 7.73 -17.14 -10.17
N VAL A 211 7.70 -15.82 -10.04
CA VAL A 211 6.50 -14.99 -10.30
C VAL A 211 6.59 -14.40 -11.71
N GLY A 212 5.63 -14.73 -12.57
CA GLY A 212 5.55 -14.16 -13.92
C GLY A 212 5.30 -12.66 -13.87
N TRP A 213 6.04 -11.89 -14.65
CA TRP A 213 5.96 -10.43 -14.66
C TRP A 213 5.89 -9.81 -16.08
N ASP A 214 6.22 -10.58 -17.12
CA ASP A 214 6.16 -10.11 -18.50
C ASP A 214 4.70 -9.89 -18.90
N PRO A 215 4.27 -8.63 -19.20
CA PRO A 215 2.89 -8.32 -19.53
C PRO A 215 2.42 -8.98 -20.83
N THR A 216 3.33 -9.39 -21.72
CA THR A 216 2.98 -10.10 -22.96
C THR A 216 2.52 -11.54 -22.70
N THR A 217 2.78 -12.08 -21.51
CA THR A 217 2.42 -13.46 -21.12
C THR A 217 1.14 -13.53 -20.28
N ILE A 218 0.41 -12.43 -20.13
CA ILE A 218 -0.88 -12.42 -19.41
C ILE A 218 -1.87 -13.33 -20.17
N GLY A 219 -2.35 -14.37 -19.47
CA GLY A 219 -3.24 -15.41 -20.05
C GLY A 219 -2.53 -16.68 -20.50
N GLY A 220 -1.19 -16.72 -20.52
CA GLY A 220 -0.41 -17.96 -20.65
C GLY A 220 -0.34 -18.69 -19.29
N ASN A 221 -0.37 -20.02 -19.31
CA ASN A 221 -0.12 -20.82 -18.11
C ASN A 221 1.31 -20.57 -17.63
N CYS A 222 1.48 -19.71 -16.65
CA CYS A 222 2.77 -19.55 -15.96
C CYS A 222 3.08 -20.84 -15.22
N LYS A 223 4.01 -21.61 -15.75
CA LYS A 223 4.60 -22.74 -15.02
C LYS A 223 5.34 -22.15 -13.82
N GLY A 224 4.83 -22.38 -12.61
CA GLY A 224 5.49 -22.00 -11.37
C GLY A 224 4.73 -21.05 -10.44
N GLN A 225 3.52 -20.64 -10.77
CA GLN A 225 2.69 -19.88 -9.84
C GLN A 225 2.24 -20.82 -8.71
N MET A 226 2.85 -20.68 -7.53
CA MET A 226 2.46 -21.45 -6.34
C MET A 226 1.06 -21.05 -5.93
N SER A 227 0.16 -22.03 -5.80
CA SER A 227 -1.19 -21.82 -5.28
C SER A 227 -1.18 -21.63 -3.77
N LEU A 228 -2.25 -21.06 -3.22
CA LEU A 228 -2.42 -20.98 -1.75
C LEU A 228 -2.42 -22.39 -1.11
N GLU A 229 -2.81 -23.40 -1.88
CA GLU A 229 -2.86 -24.81 -1.48
C GLU A 229 -1.46 -25.44 -1.32
N ASP A 230 -0.45 -24.89 -2.00
CA ASP A 230 0.95 -25.32 -1.85
C ASP A 230 1.57 -24.85 -0.52
N PHE A 231 0.83 -24.06 0.28
CA PHE A 231 1.28 -23.47 1.54
C PHE A 231 0.46 -23.87 2.76
N LEU A 232 -0.58 -24.69 2.60
CA LEU A 232 -1.38 -25.29 3.68
C LEU A 232 -0.93 -26.69 4.01
#